data_fc8e6f0d05f4905d2b7c1e363edfb98d
#
_entry.id   fc8e6f0d05f4905d2b7c1e363edfb98d
#
_cell.length_a   1.000
_cell.length_b   1.000
_cell.length_c   1.000
_cell.angle_alpha   90.00
_cell.angle_beta   90.00
_cell.angle_gamma   90.00
#
_symmetry.space_group_name_H-M   'P 1'
#
loop_
_entity.id
_entity.type
_entity.pdbx_description
1 polymer ?
#
loop_
_entity_poly.entity_id
_entity_poly.type
_entity_poly.pdbx_seq_one_letter_code
_entity_poly.pdbx_strand_id
1 'polypeptide(L)'
;MKYTHKIKRKIDGGTSWMFVPPEDVARAGVLSTRTFRDGRTARHEIPKLIDLVDSFRRGEIVVGRCGPSSTLSQVLDYYLNTKHFNSLSYNTQKNYEYNLKSICAGAVFNKSVGNIPLNKLNTNICTEMYDQWEATVSTDHANQLARIFSVLINYCISMELMMYNPMKNVKKRSHTPRSIIWTNEQVELFLDTAFSKYKWRNVGLLVLFAYEWGQRPVDIRNLTWDSIDFIKKTVTITQSKRGATVELPIDDRLMEMLEQQDTDWGWQQYVVPCQRASDNAYRPLSVVQMNYLVGEVKRACDLPSELRVGDLRKTAIVEMIKGGAEAMQVMSVTGHKNITSLNPYLKHNLETATEALDRRKK
;
A
#
# COMPACT_ATOMS: atom_id res chain seq x y z
N MET A 1 29.58 8.33 -7.16
CA MET A 1 29.65 6.85 -7.11
C MET A 1 29.65 6.32 -8.54
N LYS A 2 30.43 5.25 -8.83
CA LYS A 2 30.42 4.57 -10.14
C LYS A 2 28.98 4.18 -10.52
N TYR A 3 28.63 4.29 -11.80
CA TYR A 3 27.34 3.88 -12.35
C TYR A 3 26.09 4.55 -11.73
N THR A 4 26.23 5.74 -11.15
CA THR A 4 25.14 6.40 -10.42
C THR A 4 24.85 7.79 -10.99
N HIS A 5 23.58 8.08 -11.24
CA HIS A 5 23.09 9.39 -11.68
C HIS A 5 22.12 9.97 -10.64
N LYS A 6 22.23 11.28 -10.40
CA LYS A 6 21.21 12.04 -9.65
C LYS A 6 20.13 12.51 -10.61
N ILE A 7 18.87 12.26 -10.29
CA ILE A 7 17.72 12.66 -11.11
C ILE A 7 16.82 13.52 -10.25
N LYS A 8 16.45 14.71 -10.75
CA LYS A 8 15.36 15.51 -10.17
C LYS A 8 14.02 14.85 -10.49
N ARG A 9 13.22 14.60 -9.48
CA ARG A 9 11.86 14.06 -9.65
C ARG A 9 10.93 15.17 -10.13
N LYS A 10 10.12 14.88 -11.16
CA LYS A 10 9.17 15.86 -11.71
C LYS A 10 7.99 16.15 -10.77
N ILE A 11 7.63 15.18 -9.89
CA ILE A 11 6.42 15.24 -9.06
C ILE A 11 6.61 16.07 -7.79
N ASP A 12 7.79 16.04 -7.16
CA ASP A 12 8.03 16.66 -5.84
C ASP A 12 9.34 17.47 -5.77
N GLY A 13 10.00 17.68 -6.90
CA GLY A 13 11.27 18.41 -6.98
C GLY A 13 12.44 17.76 -6.22
N GLY A 14 12.20 16.65 -5.52
CA GLY A 14 13.21 15.95 -4.74
C GLY A 14 14.26 15.25 -5.61
N THR A 15 15.37 14.85 -5.01
CA THR A 15 16.44 14.13 -5.69
C THR A 15 16.29 12.61 -5.51
N SER A 16 16.35 11.87 -6.60
CA SER A 16 16.50 10.42 -6.61
C SER A 16 17.90 10.06 -7.13
N TRP A 17 18.38 8.91 -6.70
CA TRP A 17 19.65 8.33 -7.18
C TRP A 17 19.30 7.11 -8.04
N MET A 18 19.81 7.09 -9.26
CA MET A 18 19.62 5.99 -10.19
C MET A 18 20.95 5.27 -10.40
N PHE A 19 20.98 3.99 -10.07
CA PHE A 19 22.08 3.11 -10.45
C PHE A 19 21.77 2.51 -11.81
N VAL A 20 22.67 2.69 -12.77
CA VAL A 20 22.59 2.10 -14.11
C VAL A 20 23.76 1.12 -14.25
N PRO A 21 23.50 -0.20 -14.30
CA PRO A 21 24.56 -1.18 -14.46
C PRO A 21 25.26 -1.02 -15.81
N PRO A 22 26.55 -1.39 -15.93
CA PRO A 22 27.22 -1.47 -17.21
C PRO A 22 26.49 -2.39 -18.19
N GLU A 23 26.64 -2.13 -19.48
CA GLU A 23 25.91 -2.84 -20.54
C GLU A 23 26.18 -4.35 -20.55
N ASP A 24 27.43 -4.76 -20.30
CA ASP A 24 27.86 -6.16 -20.17
C ASP A 24 27.08 -6.88 -19.02
N VAL A 25 26.97 -6.22 -17.89
CA VAL A 25 26.29 -6.74 -16.69
C VAL A 25 24.76 -6.75 -16.88
N ALA A 26 24.22 -5.70 -17.51
CA ALA A 26 22.79 -5.60 -17.82
C ALA A 26 22.38 -6.63 -18.88
N ARG A 27 23.18 -6.81 -19.93
CA ARG A 27 22.94 -7.79 -21.00
C ARG A 27 23.05 -9.23 -20.50
N ALA A 28 23.92 -9.49 -19.53
CA ALA A 28 24.02 -10.79 -18.86
C ALA A 28 22.86 -11.04 -17.87
N GLY A 29 22.01 -10.06 -17.59
CA GLY A 29 20.87 -10.19 -16.66
C GLY A 29 21.27 -10.19 -15.18
N VAL A 30 22.52 -9.78 -14.85
CA VAL A 30 23.04 -9.76 -13.46
C VAL A 30 22.39 -8.67 -12.65
N LEU A 31 22.29 -7.47 -13.22
CA LEU A 31 21.72 -6.29 -12.57
C LEU A 31 20.89 -5.50 -13.57
N SER A 32 19.81 -4.91 -13.06
CA SER A 32 19.00 -3.92 -13.79
C SER A 32 19.14 -2.53 -13.18
N THR A 33 18.70 -1.50 -13.91
CA THR A 33 18.65 -0.13 -13.41
C THR A 33 17.78 -0.05 -12.16
N ARG A 34 18.28 0.55 -11.08
CA ARG A 34 17.57 0.75 -9.82
C ARG A 34 17.52 2.22 -9.44
N THR A 35 16.37 2.67 -8.96
CA THR A 35 16.15 4.05 -8.50
C THR A 35 15.88 4.07 -7.00
N PHE A 36 16.63 4.89 -6.29
CA PHE A 36 16.51 5.10 -4.85
C PHE A 36 15.98 6.52 -4.61
N ARG A 37 14.90 6.63 -3.84
CA ARG A 37 14.25 7.92 -3.58
C ARG A 37 14.90 8.74 -2.47
N ASP A 38 15.64 8.09 -1.58
CA ASP A 38 16.38 8.75 -0.50
C ASP A 38 17.87 8.47 -0.56
N GLY A 39 18.67 9.46 -0.12
CA GLY A 39 20.11 9.40 -0.21
C GLY A 39 20.76 8.48 0.84
N ARG A 40 20.07 8.10 1.91
CA ARG A 40 20.58 7.17 2.93
C ARG A 40 20.56 5.76 2.37
N THR A 41 19.43 5.32 1.84
CA THR A 41 19.28 4.01 1.17
C THR A 41 20.22 3.92 -0.02
N ALA A 42 20.32 4.98 -0.85
CA ALA A 42 21.24 4.99 -1.98
C ALA A 42 22.71 4.79 -1.55
N ARG A 43 23.16 5.47 -0.50
CA ARG A 43 24.53 5.35 0.03
C ARG A 43 24.84 3.96 0.58
N HIS A 44 23.84 3.26 1.10
CA HIS A 44 24.01 1.91 1.64
C HIS A 44 23.93 0.82 0.56
N GLU A 45 23.01 0.96 -0.42
CA GLU A 45 22.75 -0.09 -1.40
C GLU A 45 23.63 0.00 -2.66
N ILE A 46 23.99 1.20 -3.12
CA ILE A 46 24.78 1.36 -4.34
C ILE A 46 26.17 0.73 -4.24
N PRO A 47 26.92 0.83 -3.13
CA PRO A 47 28.19 0.12 -2.99
C PRO A 47 28.06 -1.39 -3.19
N LYS A 48 27.02 -2.02 -2.63
CA LYS A 48 26.76 -3.46 -2.80
C LYS A 48 26.49 -3.83 -4.27
N LEU A 49 25.78 -2.96 -5.01
CA LEU A 49 25.55 -3.17 -6.45
C LEU A 49 26.85 -3.02 -7.25
N ILE A 50 27.74 -2.12 -6.86
CA ILE A 50 29.04 -1.96 -7.48
C ILE A 50 29.91 -3.21 -7.22
N ASP A 51 29.91 -3.72 -5.98
CA ASP A 51 30.63 -4.96 -5.62
C ASP A 51 30.13 -6.15 -6.44
N LEU A 52 28.82 -6.24 -6.70
CA LEU A 52 28.23 -7.25 -7.57
C LEU A 52 28.69 -7.12 -9.02
N VAL A 53 28.81 -5.88 -9.56
CA VAL A 53 29.37 -5.64 -10.89
C VAL A 53 30.83 -6.11 -10.96
N ASP A 54 31.61 -5.77 -9.95
CA ASP A 54 33.02 -6.11 -9.91
C ASP A 54 33.23 -7.62 -9.72
N SER A 55 32.40 -8.30 -8.91
CA SER A 55 32.40 -9.76 -8.75
C SER A 55 32.00 -10.50 -10.03
N PHE A 56 31.02 -9.99 -10.77
CA PHE A 56 30.68 -10.53 -12.10
C PHE A 56 31.86 -10.42 -13.07
N ARG A 57 32.53 -9.28 -13.11
CA ARG A 57 33.68 -9.05 -13.99
C ARG A 57 34.91 -9.88 -13.62
N ARG A 58 35.03 -10.25 -12.34
CA ARG A 58 36.08 -11.19 -11.89
C ARG A 58 35.71 -12.65 -12.16
N GLY A 59 34.51 -12.92 -12.71
CA GLY A 59 34.04 -14.29 -12.94
C GLY A 59 33.60 -15.05 -11.69
N GLU A 60 33.49 -14.34 -10.56
CA GLU A 60 33.04 -14.92 -9.28
C GLU A 60 31.52 -15.15 -9.26
N ILE A 61 30.78 -14.38 -10.07
CA ILE A 61 29.34 -14.54 -10.27
C ILE A 61 29.15 -15.11 -11.67
N VAL A 62 28.95 -16.41 -11.76
CA VAL A 62 28.39 -17.04 -12.95
C VAL A 62 26.89 -16.83 -12.89
N VAL A 63 26.36 -15.91 -13.69
CA VAL A 63 24.91 -15.82 -13.90
C VAL A 63 24.50 -17.00 -14.75
N GLY A 64 24.45 -18.15 -14.10
CA GLY A 64 23.77 -19.30 -14.65
C GLY A 64 22.28 -18.95 -14.71
N ARG A 65 21.62 -19.27 -15.82
CA ARG A 65 20.16 -19.33 -15.87
C ARG A 65 19.71 -20.14 -14.65
N CYS A 66 18.81 -19.57 -13.83
CA CYS A 66 18.20 -20.36 -12.76
C CYS A 66 17.70 -21.67 -13.37
N GLY A 67 17.98 -22.78 -12.72
CA GLY A 67 17.51 -24.11 -13.08
C GLY A 67 16.69 -24.73 -11.95
N PRO A 68 16.09 -25.91 -12.16
CA PRO A 68 15.32 -26.59 -11.12
C PRO A 68 16.11 -26.92 -9.84
N SER A 69 17.44 -26.99 -9.92
CA SER A 69 18.35 -27.20 -8.78
C SER A 69 18.81 -25.90 -8.10
N SER A 70 18.45 -24.74 -8.64
CA SER A 70 18.75 -23.45 -8.01
C SER A 70 18.04 -23.33 -6.67
N THR A 71 18.71 -22.70 -5.70
CA THR A 71 18.13 -22.45 -4.38
C THR A 71 17.13 -21.29 -4.41
N LEU A 72 16.22 -21.24 -3.43
CA LEU A 72 15.25 -20.16 -3.32
C LEU A 72 15.91 -18.77 -3.23
N SER A 73 17.04 -18.64 -2.54
CA SER A 73 17.80 -17.38 -2.48
C SER A 73 18.33 -16.98 -3.85
N GLN A 74 18.90 -17.90 -4.63
CA GLN A 74 19.37 -17.60 -5.99
C GLN A 74 18.24 -17.16 -6.91
N VAL A 75 17.09 -17.82 -6.83
CA VAL A 75 15.91 -17.45 -7.61
C VAL A 75 15.33 -16.12 -7.15
N LEU A 76 15.32 -15.85 -5.84
CA LEU A 76 14.88 -14.56 -5.32
C LEU A 76 15.77 -13.42 -5.85
N ASP A 77 17.09 -13.58 -5.79
CA ASP A 77 18.02 -12.58 -6.30
C ASP A 77 17.83 -12.35 -7.80
N TYR A 78 17.60 -13.40 -8.55
CA TYR A 78 17.26 -13.30 -9.97
C TYR A 78 15.92 -12.55 -10.17
N TYR A 79 14.85 -12.94 -9.46
CA TYR A 79 13.51 -12.34 -9.55
C TYR A 79 13.54 -10.83 -9.28
N LEU A 80 14.23 -10.41 -8.21
CA LEU A 80 14.34 -9.00 -7.82
C LEU A 80 15.02 -8.11 -8.88
N ASN A 81 15.79 -8.71 -9.79
CA ASN A 81 16.48 -8.01 -10.88
C ASN A 81 15.72 -8.05 -12.21
N THR A 82 14.56 -8.72 -12.28
CA THR A 82 13.78 -8.84 -13.51
C THR A 82 13.05 -7.55 -13.88
N LYS A 83 12.78 -7.38 -15.19
CA LYS A 83 11.90 -6.30 -15.70
C LYS A 83 10.50 -6.41 -15.08
N HIS A 84 10.00 -7.63 -14.90
CA HIS A 84 8.70 -7.89 -14.28
C HIS A 84 8.63 -7.30 -12.87
N PHE A 85 9.59 -7.61 -12.00
CA PHE A 85 9.64 -7.06 -10.65
C PHE A 85 9.78 -5.53 -10.66
N ASN A 86 10.64 -4.99 -11.52
CA ASN A 86 10.89 -3.56 -11.61
C ASN A 86 9.71 -2.76 -12.22
N SER A 87 8.79 -3.42 -12.91
CA SER A 87 7.53 -2.80 -13.41
C SER A 87 6.46 -2.64 -12.32
N LEU A 88 6.61 -3.32 -11.18
CA LEU A 88 5.67 -3.20 -10.06
C LEU A 88 5.76 -1.82 -9.41
N SER A 89 4.67 -1.39 -8.75
CA SER A 89 4.71 -0.15 -7.97
C SER A 89 5.78 -0.21 -6.88
N TYR A 90 6.39 0.92 -6.54
CA TYR A 90 7.43 1.02 -5.52
C TYR A 90 7.07 0.37 -4.18
N ASN A 91 5.84 0.60 -3.72
CA ASN A 91 5.37 0.01 -2.46
C ASN A 91 5.23 -1.53 -2.56
N THR A 92 4.81 -2.04 -3.72
CA THR A 92 4.74 -3.48 -3.98
C THR A 92 6.14 -4.10 -4.01
N GLN A 93 7.09 -3.44 -4.71
CA GLN A 93 8.49 -3.89 -4.73
C GLN A 93 9.06 -3.98 -3.33
N LYS A 94 8.94 -2.91 -2.52
CA LYS A 94 9.42 -2.90 -1.12
C LYS A 94 8.79 -4.02 -0.28
N ASN A 95 7.47 -4.18 -0.39
CA ASN A 95 6.75 -5.19 0.36
C ASN A 95 7.19 -6.61 -0.03
N TYR A 96 7.31 -6.87 -1.33
CA TYR A 96 7.74 -8.18 -1.81
C TYR A 96 9.19 -8.47 -1.46
N GLU A 97 10.09 -7.53 -1.69
CA GLU A 97 11.51 -7.66 -1.37
C GLU A 97 11.72 -7.94 0.12
N TYR A 98 11.10 -7.14 1.00
CA TYR A 98 11.22 -7.32 2.44
C TYR A 98 10.71 -8.70 2.89
N ASN A 99 9.51 -9.08 2.48
CA ASN A 99 8.90 -10.33 2.93
C ASN A 99 9.60 -11.55 2.31
N LEU A 100 9.96 -11.52 1.02
CA LEU A 100 10.66 -12.65 0.39
C LEU A 100 12.06 -12.85 0.98
N LYS A 101 12.79 -11.77 1.26
CA LYS A 101 14.08 -11.87 1.98
C LYS A 101 13.89 -12.43 3.40
N SER A 102 12.87 -12.00 4.12
CA SER A 102 12.53 -12.54 5.44
C SER A 102 12.17 -14.03 5.39
N ILE A 103 11.38 -14.46 4.39
CA ILE A 103 11.05 -15.86 4.16
C ILE A 103 12.31 -16.68 3.89
N CYS A 104 13.19 -16.23 3.01
CA CYS A 104 14.43 -16.94 2.70
C CYS A 104 15.40 -17.00 3.88
N ALA A 105 15.41 -15.99 4.74
CA ALA A 105 16.22 -15.96 5.97
C ALA A 105 15.67 -16.90 7.07
N GLY A 106 14.39 -17.26 7.00
CA GLY A 106 13.77 -18.21 7.93
C GLY A 106 14.34 -19.62 7.79
N ALA A 107 13.97 -20.49 8.73
CA ALA A 107 14.40 -21.89 8.74
C ALA A 107 13.18 -22.82 8.80
N VAL A 108 13.29 -23.98 8.13
CA VAL A 108 12.33 -25.06 8.18
C VAL A 108 13.09 -26.40 8.28
N PHE A 109 12.68 -27.29 9.19
CA PHE A 109 13.39 -28.54 9.49
C PHE A 109 14.90 -28.33 9.73
N ASN A 110 15.26 -27.29 10.50
CA ASN A 110 16.64 -26.89 10.80
C ASN A 110 17.49 -26.52 9.56
N LYS A 111 16.87 -26.19 8.43
CA LYS A 111 17.53 -25.71 7.21
C LYS A 111 17.01 -24.32 6.84
N SER A 112 17.90 -23.43 6.42
CA SER A 112 17.50 -22.14 5.87
C SER A 112 16.59 -22.35 4.66
N VAL A 113 15.43 -21.70 4.65
CA VAL A 113 14.48 -21.74 3.54
C VAL A 113 15.14 -21.28 2.23
N GLY A 114 15.97 -20.24 2.30
CA GLY A 114 16.72 -19.74 1.16
C GLY A 114 17.65 -20.74 0.51
N ASN A 115 18.13 -21.75 1.26
CA ASN A 115 19.04 -22.78 0.76
C ASN A 115 18.30 -24.03 0.19
N ILE A 116 16.97 -24.03 0.20
CA ILE A 116 16.19 -25.13 -0.36
C ILE A 116 16.21 -25.04 -1.89
N PRO A 117 16.66 -26.08 -2.63
CA PRO A 117 16.56 -26.13 -4.08
C PRO A 117 15.09 -26.19 -4.52
N LEU A 118 14.74 -25.57 -5.65
CA LEU A 118 13.36 -25.54 -6.18
C LEU A 118 12.78 -26.93 -6.36
N ASN A 119 13.56 -27.89 -6.87
CA ASN A 119 13.12 -29.27 -7.09
C ASN A 119 12.88 -30.09 -5.80
N LYS A 120 13.29 -29.55 -4.65
CA LYS A 120 13.00 -30.14 -3.32
C LYS A 120 11.86 -29.46 -2.61
N LEU A 121 11.41 -28.28 -3.11
CA LEU A 121 10.29 -27.56 -2.53
C LEU A 121 8.98 -28.31 -2.82
N ASN A 122 8.30 -28.74 -1.77
CA ASN A 122 7.06 -29.51 -1.84
C ASN A 122 6.02 -28.98 -0.86
N THR A 123 4.80 -29.52 -0.91
CA THR A 123 3.68 -29.09 -0.06
C THR A 123 3.99 -29.26 1.43
N ASN A 124 4.71 -30.32 1.84
CA ASN A 124 5.03 -30.57 3.25
C ASN A 124 5.93 -29.43 3.81
N ILE A 125 6.98 -29.06 3.07
CA ILE A 125 7.85 -27.93 3.43
C ILE A 125 7.04 -26.64 3.51
N CYS A 126 6.16 -26.37 2.53
CA CYS A 126 5.33 -25.17 2.52
C CYS A 126 4.31 -25.13 3.66
N THR A 127 3.78 -26.29 4.07
CA THR A 127 2.89 -26.42 5.23
C THR A 127 3.62 -26.08 6.51
N GLU A 128 4.80 -26.67 6.73
CA GLU A 128 5.62 -26.36 7.90
C GLU A 128 6.01 -24.88 7.96
N MET A 129 6.39 -24.29 6.83
CA MET A 129 6.66 -22.84 6.75
C MET A 129 5.42 -22.03 7.19
N TYR A 130 4.24 -22.40 6.70
CA TYR A 130 3.01 -21.70 7.02
C TYR A 130 2.64 -21.83 8.51
N ASP A 131 2.75 -23.02 9.07
CA ASP A 131 2.46 -23.29 10.48
C ASP A 131 3.41 -22.52 11.41
N GLN A 132 4.70 -22.41 11.05
CA GLN A 132 5.67 -21.59 11.77
C GLN A 132 5.33 -20.09 11.68
N TRP A 133 4.91 -19.59 10.50
CA TRP A 133 4.48 -18.21 10.37
C TRP A 133 3.25 -17.94 11.23
N GLU A 134 2.29 -18.84 11.22
CA GLU A 134 1.05 -18.68 12.00
C GLU A 134 1.29 -18.74 13.51
N ALA A 135 2.28 -19.50 13.95
CA ALA A 135 2.68 -19.54 15.35
C ALA A 135 3.46 -18.29 15.80
N THR A 136 4.13 -17.58 14.87
CA THR A 136 5.01 -16.44 15.22
C THR A 136 4.40 -15.07 14.92
N VAL A 137 3.46 -15.01 13.97
CA VAL A 137 2.79 -13.76 13.58
C VAL A 137 1.27 -13.98 13.54
N SER A 138 0.52 -12.92 13.19
CA SER A 138 -0.93 -13.05 13.06
C SER A 138 -1.32 -13.90 11.83
N THR A 139 -2.47 -14.60 11.90
CA THR A 139 -3.03 -15.39 10.77
C THR A 139 -3.13 -14.57 9.48
N ASP A 140 -3.51 -13.28 9.55
CA ASP A 140 -3.55 -12.41 8.38
C ASP A 140 -2.16 -12.21 7.77
N HIS A 141 -1.15 -11.98 8.60
CA HIS A 141 0.23 -11.81 8.12
C HIS A 141 0.80 -13.12 7.56
N ALA A 142 0.54 -14.28 8.19
CA ALA A 142 0.91 -15.59 7.64
C ALA A 142 0.26 -15.84 6.26
N ASN A 143 -1.02 -15.52 6.12
CA ASN A 143 -1.72 -15.55 4.84
C ASN A 143 -1.12 -14.61 3.80
N GLN A 144 -0.65 -13.42 4.22
CA GLN A 144 0.05 -12.47 3.35
C GLN A 144 1.40 -13.03 2.89
N LEU A 145 2.20 -13.59 3.79
CA LEU A 145 3.47 -14.26 3.45
C LEU A 145 3.26 -15.38 2.44
N ALA A 146 2.25 -16.24 2.66
CA ALA A 146 1.91 -17.31 1.72
C ALA A 146 1.51 -16.81 0.34
N ARG A 147 0.78 -15.67 0.27
CA ARG A 147 0.45 -15.02 -1.02
C ARG A 147 1.69 -14.47 -1.71
N ILE A 148 2.56 -13.77 -0.98
CA ILE A 148 3.79 -13.18 -1.53
C ILE A 148 4.75 -14.29 -1.98
N PHE A 149 4.91 -15.35 -1.20
CA PHE A 149 5.72 -16.50 -1.59
C PHE A 149 5.17 -17.18 -2.85
N SER A 150 3.84 -17.33 -2.95
CA SER A 150 3.20 -17.83 -4.16
C SER A 150 3.48 -17.00 -5.41
N VAL A 151 3.70 -15.69 -5.28
CA VAL A 151 4.09 -14.83 -6.44
C VAL A 151 5.46 -15.26 -6.96
N LEU A 152 6.45 -15.47 -6.08
CA LEU A 152 7.78 -15.94 -6.48
C LEU A 152 7.70 -17.33 -7.13
N ILE A 153 6.94 -18.26 -6.54
CA ILE A 153 6.79 -19.62 -7.10
C ILE A 153 6.06 -19.60 -8.45
N ASN A 154 5.02 -18.78 -8.61
CA ASN A 154 4.34 -18.64 -9.90
C ASN A 154 5.28 -18.05 -10.96
N TYR A 155 6.18 -17.15 -10.57
CA TYR A 155 7.25 -16.68 -11.45
C TYR A 155 8.18 -17.85 -11.87
N CYS A 156 8.58 -18.71 -10.92
CA CYS A 156 9.37 -19.90 -11.26
C CYS A 156 8.65 -20.81 -12.25
N ILE A 157 7.33 -20.96 -12.13
CA ILE A 157 6.52 -21.75 -13.06
C ILE A 157 6.49 -21.10 -14.45
N SER A 158 6.33 -19.78 -14.53
CA SER A 158 6.37 -19.06 -15.82
C SER A 158 7.73 -19.13 -16.53
N MET A 159 8.79 -19.43 -15.77
CA MET A 159 10.14 -19.68 -16.27
C MET A 159 10.45 -21.17 -16.48
N GLU A 160 9.44 -22.04 -16.38
CA GLU A 160 9.57 -23.50 -16.52
C GLU A 160 10.54 -24.17 -15.51
N LEU A 161 10.82 -23.49 -14.41
CA LEU A 161 11.69 -23.99 -13.34
C LEU A 161 10.95 -24.93 -12.37
N MET A 162 9.62 -24.83 -12.30
CA MET A 162 8.73 -25.63 -11.50
C MET A 162 7.44 -25.97 -12.26
N MET A 163 6.88 -27.15 -12.02
CA MET A 163 5.64 -27.58 -12.69
C MET A 163 4.38 -27.11 -11.96
N TYR A 164 4.43 -26.91 -10.65
CA TYR A 164 3.27 -26.52 -9.84
C TYR A 164 3.69 -25.68 -8.65
N ASN A 165 2.72 -24.99 -8.05
CA ASN A 165 2.94 -24.18 -6.86
C ASN A 165 2.51 -24.97 -5.60
N PRO A 166 3.47 -25.48 -4.80
CA PRO A 166 3.15 -26.29 -3.62
C PRO A 166 2.42 -25.49 -2.52
N MET A 167 2.58 -24.16 -2.47
CA MET A 167 1.88 -23.31 -1.51
C MET A 167 0.36 -23.23 -1.77
N LYS A 168 -0.11 -23.56 -2.98
CA LYS A 168 -1.56 -23.60 -3.28
C LYS A 168 -2.28 -24.69 -2.50
N ASN A 169 -1.60 -25.81 -2.23
CA ASN A 169 -2.16 -26.97 -1.54
C ASN A 169 -2.08 -26.85 -0.01
N VAL A 170 -1.42 -25.80 0.51
CA VAL A 170 -1.37 -25.54 1.95
C VAL A 170 -2.74 -25.06 2.43
N LYS A 171 -3.28 -25.72 3.45
CA LYS A 171 -4.55 -25.36 4.07
C LYS A 171 -4.36 -24.12 4.96
N LYS A 172 -4.68 -22.97 4.39
CA LYS A 172 -4.59 -21.69 5.11
C LYS A 172 -5.76 -21.53 6.08
N ARG A 173 -5.49 -20.93 7.24
CA ARG A 173 -6.55 -20.60 8.20
C ARG A 173 -7.38 -19.42 7.74
N SER A 174 -8.67 -19.48 8.04
CA SER A 174 -9.57 -18.35 7.77
C SER A 174 -9.23 -17.18 8.68
N HIS A 175 -9.23 -15.98 8.11
CA HIS A 175 -9.08 -14.75 8.85
C HIS A 175 -10.39 -13.96 8.78
N THR A 176 -10.88 -13.53 9.94
CA THR A 176 -12.05 -12.64 10.01
C THR A 176 -11.62 -11.23 9.65
N PRO A 177 -12.16 -10.65 8.59
CA PRO A 177 -11.83 -9.28 8.23
C PRO A 177 -12.17 -8.31 9.36
N ARG A 178 -11.32 -7.32 9.55
CA ARG A 178 -11.54 -6.26 10.53
C ARG A 178 -12.91 -5.58 10.28
N SER A 179 -13.77 -5.56 11.30
CA SER A 179 -15.15 -5.05 11.20
C SER A 179 -15.37 -3.69 11.86
N ILE A 180 -14.33 -3.04 12.38
CA ILE A 180 -14.43 -1.77 13.09
C ILE A 180 -14.86 -0.67 12.13
N ILE A 181 -15.83 0.13 12.61
CA ILE A 181 -16.31 1.37 12.02
C ILE A 181 -16.28 2.45 13.09
N TRP A 182 -16.12 3.69 12.69
CA TRP A 182 -16.24 4.83 13.59
C TRP A 182 -17.73 5.14 13.81
N THR A 183 -18.09 5.62 14.98
CA THR A 183 -19.40 6.26 15.18
C THR A 183 -19.33 7.74 14.83
N ASN A 184 -20.47 8.37 14.55
CA ASN A 184 -20.50 9.79 14.24
C ASN A 184 -19.94 10.62 15.42
N GLU A 185 -20.27 10.26 16.67
CA GLU A 185 -19.77 10.92 17.86
C GLU A 185 -18.24 10.81 17.97
N GLN A 186 -17.66 9.68 17.57
CA GLN A 186 -16.20 9.50 17.55
C GLN A 186 -15.54 10.36 16.47
N VAL A 187 -16.17 10.50 15.30
CA VAL A 187 -15.66 11.37 14.22
C VAL A 187 -15.71 12.83 14.67
N GLU A 188 -16.85 13.32 15.17
CA GLU A 188 -16.98 14.70 15.62
C GLU A 188 -16.02 15.02 16.77
N LEU A 189 -15.93 14.15 17.78
CA LEU A 189 -15.00 14.32 18.90
C LEU A 189 -13.53 14.39 18.42
N PHE A 190 -13.17 13.57 17.43
CA PHE A 190 -11.84 13.62 16.81
C PHE A 190 -11.60 14.95 16.11
N LEU A 191 -12.59 15.43 15.31
CA LEU A 191 -12.48 16.67 14.54
C LEU A 191 -12.41 17.89 15.44
N ASP A 192 -13.26 18.00 16.46
CA ASP A 192 -13.23 19.09 17.44
C ASP A 192 -11.86 19.16 18.13
N THR A 193 -11.33 18.02 18.53
CA THR A 193 -9.99 17.93 19.14
C THR A 193 -8.90 18.31 18.16
N ALA A 194 -8.98 17.83 16.92
CA ALA A 194 -7.96 18.10 15.89
C ALA A 194 -7.95 19.60 15.52
N PHE A 195 -9.11 20.22 15.38
CA PHE A 195 -9.20 21.64 15.02
C PHE A 195 -8.89 22.59 16.18
N SER A 196 -8.90 22.10 17.43
CA SER A 196 -8.48 22.91 18.60
C SER A 196 -7.00 23.29 18.57
N LYS A 197 -6.16 22.63 17.79
CA LYS A 197 -4.71 22.88 17.75
C LYS A 197 -4.18 22.92 16.32
N TYR A 198 -3.48 23.99 16.00
CA TYR A 198 -2.90 24.21 14.66
C TYR A 198 -2.09 23.01 14.14
N LYS A 199 -1.27 22.37 14.99
CA LYS A 199 -0.45 21.21 14.58
C LYS A 199 -1.24 19.99 14.12
N TRP A 200 -2.54 19.88 14.50
CA TRP A 200 -3.40 18.76 14.15
C TRP A 200 -4.40 19.08 13.04
N ARG A 201 -4.52 20.36 12.65
CA ARG A 201 -5.51 20.83 11.70
C ARG A 201 -5.49 20.02 10.39
N ASN A 202 -4.31 19.86 9.77
CA ASN A 202 -4.22 19.16 8.48
C ASN A 202 -4.56 17.67 8.59
N VAL A 203 -4.30 17.01 9.73
CA VAL A 203 -4.76 15.64 9.93
C VAL A 203 -6.25 15.58 10.24
N GLY A 204 -6.81 16.60 10.89
CA GLY A 204 -8.27 16.78 11.05
C GLY A 204 -8.97 16.88 9.70
N LEU A 205 -8.49 17.75 8.80
CA LEU A 205 -9.01 17.87 7.44
C LEU A 205 -8.89 16.57 6.64
N LEU A 206 -7.76 15.85 6.77
CA LEU A 206 -7.60 14.55 6.12
C LEU A 206 -8.64 13.53 6.59
N VAL A 207 -8.91 13.48 7.91
CA VAL A 207 -9.92 12.59 8.50
C VAL A 207 -11.32 13.00 8.04
N LEU A 208 -11.65 14.29 8.06
CA LEU A 208 -12.92 14.83 7.58
C LEU A 208 -13.17 14.45 6.12
N PHE A 209 -12.25 14.76 5.21
CA PHE A 209 -12.41 14.44 3.79
C PHE A 209 -12.44 12.93 3.52
N ALA A 210 -11.67 12.13 4.28
CA ALA A 210 -11.75 10.68 4.16
C ALA A 210 -13.09 10.11 4.62
N TYR A 211 -13.73 10.73 5.60
CA TYR A 211 -15.04 10.37 6.11
C TYR A 211 -16.14 10.80 5.14
N GLU A 212 -16.22 12.10 4.82
CA GLU A 212 -17.31 12.66 4.02
C GLU A 212 -17.31 12.10 2.58
N TRP A 213 -16.17 12.03 1.96
CA TRP A 213 -16.07 11.49 0.60
C TRP A 213 -15.84 9.98 0.52
N GLY A 214 -15.74 9.30 1.64
CA GLY A 214 -15.53 7.85 1.67
C GLY A 214 -14.28 7.38 0.92
N GLN A 215 -13.27 8.25 0.77
CA GLN A 215 -12.06 7.95 -0.01
C GLN A 215 -10.94 7.35 0.85
N ARG A 216 -9.95 6.73 0.19
CA ARG A 216 -8.81 6.17 0.92
C ARG A 216 -7.92 7.29 1.46
N PRO A 217 -7.38 7.17 2.67
CA PRO A 217 -6.49 8.19 3.25
C PRO A 217 -5.28 8.53 2.37
N VAL A 218 -4.79 7.57 1.57
CA VAL A 218 -3.69 7.81 0.64
C VAL A 218 -4.09 8.72 -0.53
N ASP A 219 -5.33 8.65 -0.98
CA ASP A 219 -5.84 9.46 -2.08
C ASP A 219 -6.11 10.89 -1.56
N ILE A 220 -6.72 11.04 -0.38
CA ILE A 220 -6.94 12.33 0.28
C ILE A 220 -5.63 13.06 0.60
N ARG A 221 -4.64 12.38 1.19
CA ARG A 221 -3.37 13.04 1.54
C ARG A 221 -2.59 13.53 0.33
N ASN A 222 -2.84 12.97 -0.85
CA ASN A 222 -2.21 13.38 -2.11
C ASN A 222 -3.06 14.39 -2.91
N LEU A 223 -4.20 14.82 -2.35
CA LEU A 223 -5.08 15.77 -3.00
C LEU A 223 -4.36 17.10 -3.24
N THR A 224 -4.49 17.63 -4.44
CA THR A 224 -3.91 18.91 -4.85
C THR A 224 -5.02 19.94 -5.10
N TRP A 225 -4.69 21.22 -5.05
CA TRP A 225 -5.65 22.28 -5.32
C TRP A 225 -6.28 22.19 -6.70
N ASP A 226 -5.55 21.71 -7.71
CA ASP A 226 -6.07 21.46 -9.07
C ASP A 226 -7.22 20.45 -9.10
N SER A 227 -7.41 19.70 -8.02
CA SER A 227 -8.51 18.72 -7.88
C SER A 227 -9.81 19.34 -7.40
N ILE A 228 -9.79 20.61 -6.95
CA ILE A 228 -10.93 21.33 -6.38
C ILE A 228 -11.46 22.34 -7.39
N ASP A 229 -12.73 22.22 -7.75
CA ASP A 229 -13.44 23.25 -8.53
C ASP A 229 -14.36 24.03 -7.57
N PHE A 230 -13.90 25.19 -7.12
CA PHE A 230 -14.64 26.05 -6.19
C PHE A 230 -15.92 26.62 -6.81
N ILE A 231 -15.97 26.78 -8.15
CA ILE A 231 -17.15 27.31 -8.84
C ILE A 231 -18.24 26.26 -8.94
N LYS A 232 -17.88 25.04 -9.36
CA LYS A 232 -18.84 23.93 -9.46
C LYS A 232 -19.10 23.25 -8.13
N LYS A 233 -18.34 23.58 -7.10
CA LYS A 233 -18.35 22.90 -5.80
C LYS A 233 -18.15 21.38 -5.94
N THR A 234 -17.09 20.98 -6.68
CA THR A 234 -16.77 19.58 -6.88
C THR A 234 -15.30 19.28 -6.62
N VAL A 235 -15.01 18.06 -6.20
CA VAL A 235 -13.66 17.52 -6.08
C VAL A 235 -13.47 16.33 -7.00
N THR A 236 -12.38 16.33 -7.77
CA THR A 236 -12.00 15.22 -8.66
C THR A 236 -10.87 14.42 -8.04
N ILE A 237 -11.12 13.15 -7.67
CA ILE A 237 -10.15 12.29 -7.00
C ILE A 237 -9.76 11.13 -7.90
N THR A 238 -8.51 11.07 -8.33
CA THR A 238 -7.95 9.91 -9.04
C THR A 238 -7.33 8.94 -8.04
N GLN A 239 -7.94 7.76 -7.92
CA GLN A 239 -7.54 6.77 -6.93
C GLN A 239 -6.21 6.10 -7.29
N SER A 240 -5.23 6.19 -6.41
CA SER A 240 -3.86 5.69 -6.60
C SER A 240 -3.77 4.17 -6.82
N LYS A 241 -4.70 3.38 -6.25
CA LYS A 241 -4.65 1.92 -6.30
C LYS A 241 -5.24 1.31 -7.58
N ARG A 242 -6.23 1.95 -8.21
CA ARG A 242 -6.98 1.38 -9.35
C ARG A 242 -7.11 2.33 -10.53
N GLY A 243 -6.59 3.55 -10.43
CA GLY A 243 -6.70 4.57 -11.46
C GLY A 243 -8.14 4.99 -11.80
N ALA A 244 -9.09 4.71 -10.90
CA ALA A 244 -10.47 5.19 -11.07
C ALA A 244 -10.52 6.66 -10.67
N THR A 245 -11.19 7.47 -11.47
CA THR A 245 -11.48 8.88 -11.16
C THR A 245 -12.93 8.98 -10.71
N VAL A 246 -13.16 9.69 -9.61
CA VAL A 246 -14.48 10.03 -9.11
C VAL A 246 -14.58 11.55 -8.99
N GLU A 247 -15.72 12.10 -9.35
CA GLU A 247 -16.08 13.50 -9.13
C GLU A 247 -17.18 13.54 -8.05
N LEU A 248 -16.93 14.26 -6.97
CA LEU A 248 -17.80 14.28 -5.79
C LEU A 248 -18.23 15.72 -5.48
N PRO A 249 -19.45 15.92 -5.00
CA PRO A 249 -19.91 17.22 -4.55
C PRO A 249 -19.18 17.64 -3.27
N ILE A 250 -19.02 18.93 -3.11
CA ILE A 250 -18.53 19.58 -1.90
C ILE A 250 -19.71 20.34 -1.29
N ASP A 251 -20.13 19.97 -0.10
CA ASP A 251 -21.17 20.69 0.63
C ASP A 251 -20.66 22.01 1.19
N ASP A 252 -21.54 22.84 1.72
CA ASP A 252 -21.20 24.18 2.18
C ASP A 252 -20.23 24.15 3.37
N ARG A 253 -20.36 23.19 4.29
CA ARG A 253 -19.43 23.01 5.43
C ARG A 253 -18.01 22.72 4.94
N LEU A 254 -17.87 21.77 4.02
CA LEU A 254 -16.57 21.41 3.45
C LEU A 254 -16.01 22.55 2.62
N MET A 255 -16.86 23.30 1.92
CA MET A 255 -16.44 24.44 1.11
C MET A 255 -15.82 25.54 1.99
N GLU A 256 -16.49 25.94 3.08
CA GLU A 256 -15.94 26.93 4.03
C GLU A 256 -14.57 26.50 4.58
N MET A 257 -14.43 25.20 4.91
CA MET A 257 -13.17 24.68 5.41
C MET A 257 -12.07 24.65 4.34
N LEU A 258 -12.43 24.38 3.08
CA LEU A 258 -11.49 24.42 1.95
C LEU A 258 -11.05 25.85 1.61
N GLU A 259 -11.97 26.82 1.63
CA GLU A 259 -11.65 28.24 1.42
C GLU A 259 -10.72 28.77 2.51
N GLN A 260 -10.97 28.41 3.78
CA GLN A 260 -10.06 28.75 4.86
C GLN A 260 -8.69 28.06 4.70
N GLN A 261 -8.69 26.81 4.25
CA GLN A 261 -7.46 26.06 4.01
C GLN A 261 -6.66 26.62 2.82
N ASP A 262 -7.36 27.08 1.76
CA ASP A 262 -6.74 27.75 0.61
C ASP A 262 -6.09 29.08 1.02
N THR A 263 -6.77 29.86 1.84
CA THR A 263 -6.21 31.09 2.41
C THR A 263 -4.88 30.84 3.14
N ASP A 264 -4.80 29.76 3.92
CA ASP A 264 -3.62 29.46 4.72
C ASP A 264 -2.53 28.72 3.92
N TRP A 265 -2.92 27.86 2.97
CA TRP A 265 -2.04 26.89 2.31
C TRP A 265 -2.15 26.85 0.77
N GLY A 266 -2.98 27.68 0.13
CA GLY A 266 -3.17 27.70 -1.33
C GLY A 266 -1.93 28.03 -2.14
N TRP A 267 -0.92 28.64 -1.51
CA TRP A 267 0.35 29.00 -2.14
C TRP A 267 1.29 27.79 -2.39
N GLN A 268 0.93 26.59 -1.95
CA GLN A 268 1.65 25.35 -2.22
C GLN A 268 0.70 24.30 -2.82
N GLN A 269 1.20 23.20 -3.34
CA GLN A 269 0.46 22.27 -4.22
C GLN A 269 -0.64 21.45 -3.53
N TYR A 270 -0.49 21.09 -2.23
CA TYR A 270 -1.33 20.08 -1.58
C TYR A 270 -2.40 20.70 -0.67
N VAL A 271 -3.62 20.13 -0.70
CA VAL A 271 -4.72 20.57 0.18
C VAL A 271 -4.42 20.26 1.64
N VAL A 272 -3.81 19.11 1.94
CA VAL A 272 -3.43 18.72 3.31
C VAL A 272 -1.93 18.44 3.41
N PRO A 273 -1.07 19.47 3.35
CA PRO A 273 0.37 19.30 3.36
C PRO A 273 0.90 18.90 4.73
N CYS A 274 2.12 18.34 4.75
CA CYS A 274 2.90 18.29 5.97
C CYS A 274 3.27 19.71 6.39
N GLN A 275 2.94 20.12 7.63
CA GLN A 275 3.21 21.47 8.15
C GLN A 275 4.69 21.80 8.32
N ARG A 276 5.58 20.81 8.21
CA ARG A 276 7.03 21.00 8.21
C ARG A 276 7.56 20.83 6.81
N ALA A 277 8.06 21.93 6.23
CA ALA A 277 8.83 21.87 5.01
C ALA A 277 10.15 21.13 5.26
N SER A 278 10.53 20.25 4.35
CA SER A 278 11.89 19.73 4.25
C SER A 278 12.47 20.18 2.92
N ASP A 279 13.68 20.72 2.93
CA ASP A 279 14.35 21.21 1.72
C ASP A 279 13.54 22.29 0.94
N ASN A 280 12.83 23.15 1.64
CA ASN A 280 11.95 24.21 1.09
C ASN A 280 10.83 23.67 0.17
N ALA A 281 10.44 22.40 0.31
CA ALA A 281 9.35 21.81 -0.44
C ALA A 281 8.30 21.23 0.49
N TYR A 282 7.05 21.64 0.31
CA TYR A 282 5.91 21.02 0.99
C TYR A 282 5.58 19.69 0.33
N ARG A 283 5.16 18.73 1.15
CA ARG A 283 4.86 17.35 0.73
C ARG A 283 3.58 16.89 1.40
N PRO A 284 2.90 15.89 0.82
CA PRO A 284 1.82 15.21 1.53
C PRO A 284 2.32 14.65 2.87
N LEU A 285 1.45 14.58 3.84
CA LEU A 285 1.72 13.83 5.07
C LEU A 285 2.21 12.42 4.70
N SER A 286 3.33 11.97 5.23
CA SER A 286 3.72 10.58 5.10
C SER A 286 2.74 9.68 5.88
N VAL A 287 2.62 8.41 5.53
CA VAL A 287 1.76 7.46 6.26
C VAL A 287 2.17 7.37 7.74
N VAL A 288 3.47 7.45 8.02
CA VAL A 288 4.00 7.42 9.39
C VAL A 288 3.59 8.66 10.16
N GLN A 289 3.75 9.85 9.57
CA GLN A 289 3.34 11.12 10.19
C GLN A 289 1.83 11.18 10.40
N MET A 290 1.03 10.78 9.40
CA MET A 290 -0.43 10.70 9.53
C MET A 290 -0.83 9.82 10.71
N ASN A 291 -0.32 8.58 10.78
CA ASN A 291 -0.66 7.66 11.86
C ASN A 291 -0.19 8.18 13.22
N TYR A 292 0.97 8.83 13.28
CA TYR A 292 1.47 9.45 14.50
C TYR A 292 0.54 10.57 15.00
N LEU A 293 0.17 11.52 14.12
CA LEU A 293 -0.70 12.64 14.45
C LEU A 293 -2.12 12.17 14.81
N VAL A 294 -2.67 11.21 14.06
CA VAL A 294 -3.96 10.58 14.42
C VAL A 294 -3.89 9.94 15.80
N GLY A 295 -2.79 9.26 16.12
CA GLY A 295 -2.57 8.69 17.45
C GLY A 295 -2.47 9.74 18.55
N GLU A 296 -1.87 10.92 18.29
CA GLU A 296 -1.84 12.04 19.23
C GLU A 296 -3.24 12.59 19.50
N VAL A 297 -4.04 12.84 18.45
CA VAL A 297 -5.42 13.35 18.59
C VAL A 297 -6.28 12.34 19.34
N LYS A 298 -6.26 11.06 18.96
CA LYS A 298 -7.04 10.01 19.67
C LYS A 298 -6.73 9.95 21.16
N ARG A 299 -5.44 10.02 21.53
CA ARG A 299 -5.04 10.06 22.95
C ARG A 299 -5.52 11.32 23.67
N ALA A 300 -5.56 12.45 22.98
CA ALA A 300 -6.02 13.72 23.55
C ALA A 300 -7.52 13.77 23.83
N CYS A 301 -8.32 12.97 23.11
CA CYS A 301 -9.77 12.86 23.28
C CYS A 301 -10.23 11.46 23.76
N ASP A 302 -9.32 10.66 24.27
CA ASP A 302 -9.58 9.32 24.83
C ASP A 302 -10.35 8.38 23.90
N LEU A 303 -10.09 8.48 22.58
CA LEU A 303 -10.68 7.57 21.59
C LEU A 303 -9.98 6.22 21.55
N PRO A 304 -10.70 5.13 21.25
CA PRO A 304 -10.16 3.78 21.17
C PRO A 304 -8.93 3.69 20.26
N SER A 305 -7.88 3.03 20.76
CA SER A 305 -6.60 2.91 20.03
C SER A 305 -6.72 2.11 18.73
N GLU A 306 -7.67 1.19 18.67
CA GLU A 306 -7.95 0.35 17.50
C GLU A 306 -8.54 1.10 16.30
N LEU A 307 -9.15 2.27 16.47
CA LEU A 307 -9.68 3.08 15.37
C LEU A 307 -8.57 3.51 14.41
N ARG A 308 -8.77 3.30 13.12
CA ARG A 308 -7.80 3.66 12.06
C ARG A 308 -8.46 4.57 11.04
N VAL A 309 -7.70 5.50 10.47
CA VAL A 309 -8.19 6.36 9.38
C VAL A 309 -8.68 5.54 8.17
N GLY A 310 -8.04 4.39 7.92
CA GLY A 310 -8.49 3.48 6.86
C GLY A 310 -9.89 2.89 7.06
N ASP A 311 -10.40 2.88 8.31
CA ASP A 311 -11.75 2.40 8.63
C ASP A 311 -12.85 3.41 8.21
N LEU A 312 -12.51 4.71 8.06
CA LEU A 312 -13.46 5.78 7.70
C LEU A 312 -14.17 5.52 6.36
N ARG A 313 -13.43 5.03 5.36
CA ARG A 313 -14.06 4.64 4.09
C ARG A 313 -15.09 3.53 4.28
N LYS A 314 -14.84 2.59 5.17
CA LYS A 314 -15.80 1.54 5.52
C LYS A 314 -16.99 2.13 6.27
N THR A 315 -16.74 3.05 7.19
CA THR A 315 -17.77 3.80 7.93
C THR A 315 -18.70 4.49 6.94
N ALA A 316 -18.17 5.31 6.03
CA ALA A 316 -18.96 6.02 5.02
C ALA A 316 -19.80 5.07 4.14
N ILE A 317 -19.22 3.94 3.69
CA ILE A 317 -19.96 2.93 2.92
C ILE A 317 -21.13 2.36 3.72
N VAL A 318 -20.90 1.99 4.99
CA VAL A 318 -21.94 1.42 5.85
C VAL A 318 -23.04 2.44 6.13
N GLU A 319 -22.68 3.70 6.33
CA GLU A 319 -23.64 4.79 6.56
C GLU A 319 -24.47 5.10 5.31
N MET A 320 -23.86 5.18 4.13
CA MET A 320 -24.58 5.33 2.86
C MET A 320 -25.60 4.20 2.67
N ILE A 321 -25.21 2.95 2.92
CA ILE A 321 -26.10 1.79 2.79
C ILE A 321 -27.24 1.87 3.83
N LYS A 322 -26.95 2.23 5.08
CA LYS A 322 -27.95 2.44 6.12
C LYS A 322 -28.90 3.59 5.79
N GLY A 323 -28.39 4.65 5.16
CA GLY A 323 -29.19 5.77 4.63
C GLY A 323 -30.04 5.41 3.40
N GLY A 324 -29.97 4.16 2.92
CA GLY A 324 -30.78 3.67 1.81
C GLY A 324 -30.17 3.90 0.43
N ALA A 325 -28.90 4.27 0.34
CA ALA A 325 -28.22 4.41 -0.94
C ALA A 325 -28.09 3.06 -1.66
N GLU A 326 -28.38 3.06 -2.96
CA GLU A 326 -28.22 1.89 -3.82
C GLU A 326 -26.75 1.57 -4.06
N ALA A 327 -26.46 0.29 -4.35
CA ALA A 327 -25.09 -0.16 -4.59
C ALA A 327 -24.37 0.65 -5.68
N MET A 328 -25.08 1.05 -6.75
CA MET A 328 -24.50 1.88 -7.82
C MET A 328 -24.15 3.29 -7.35
N GLN A 329 -24.96 3.88 -6.48
CA GLN A 329 -24.68 5.19 -5.86
C GLN A 329 -23.45 5.12 -4.97
N VAL A 330 -23.36 4.09 -4.11
CA VAL A 330 -22.17 3.84 -3.28
C VAL A 330 -20.91 3.62 -4.14
N MET A 331 -21.04 2.91 -5.27
CA MET A 331 -19.93 2.70 -6.22
C MET A 331 -19.50 4.00 -6.90
N SER A 332 -20.44 4.89 -7.23
CA SER A 332 -20.14 6.21 -7.83
C SER A 332 -19.34 7.08 -6.87
N VAL A 333 -19.67 7.09 -5.59
CA VAL A 333 -18.90 7.80 -4.56
C VAL A 333 -17.54 7.16 -4.33
N THR A 334 -17.52 5.84 -4.17
CA THR A 334 -16.32 5.14 -3.71
C THR A 334 -15.37 4.71 -4.83
N GLY A 335 -15.78 4.78 -6.09
CA GLY A 335 -14.98 4.35 -7.25
C GLY A 335 -14.75 2.83 -7.31
N HIS A 336 -15.67 2.01 -6.75
CA HIS A 336 -15.60 0.56 -6.90
C HIS A 336 -16.02 0.15 -8.32
N LYS A 337 -15.15 -0.57 -9.03
CA LYS A 337 -15.43 -1.06 -10.40
C LYS A 337 -16.31 -2.34 -10.41
N ASN A 338 -16.42 -3.03 -9.28
CA ASN A 338 -17.16 -4.30 -9.19
C ASN A 338 -18.02 -4.29 -7.92
N ILE A 339 -19.31 -4.59 -8.10
CA ILE A 339 -20.30 -4.67 -7.03
C ILE A 339 -19.91 -5.70 -5.95
N THR A 340 -19.25 -6.80 -6.34
CA THR A 340 -18.77 -7.82 -5.38
C THR A 340 -17.80 -7.23 -4.34
N SER A 341 -17.19 -6.08 -4.62
CA SER A 341 -16.34 -5.37 -3.66
C SER A 341 -17.14 -4.77 -2.49
N LEU A 342 -18.46 -4.63 -2.64
CA LEU A 342 -19.37 -4.14 -1.59
C LEU A 342 -19.91 -5.27 -0.72
N ASN A 343 -19.82 -6.55 -1.14
CA ASN A 343 -20.35 -7.68 -0.37
C ASN A 343 -19.96 -7.69 1.12
N PRO A 344 -18.75 -7.30 1.53
CA PRO A 344 -18.40 -7.24 2.96
C PRO A 344 -19.21 -6.21 3.76
N TYR A 345 -19.84 -5.26 3.09
CA TYR A 345 -20.63 -4.18 3.71
C TYR A 345 -22.13 -4.43 3.61
N LEU A 346 -22.57 -5.29 2.69
CA LEU A 346 -23.97 -5.69 2.51
C LEU A 346 -24.30 -6.75 3.55
N LYS A 347 -24.88 -6.33 4.68
CA LYS A 347 -25.36 -7.30 5.68
C LYS A 347 -26.74 -7.78 5.29
N HIS A 348 -26.88 -9.07 5.07
CA HIS A 348 -28.18 -9.72 4.99
C HIS A 348 -28.73 -9.86 6.42
N ASN A 349 -29.61 -8.96 6.83
CA ASN A 349 -30.29 -9.02 8.13
C ASN A 349 -31.79 -8.83 7.95
N LEU A 350 -32.54 -9.12 9.01
CA LEU A 350 -34.00 -9.03 9.01
C LEU A 350 -34.50 -7.60 8.72
N GLU A 351 -33.79 -6.59 9.23
CA GLU A 351 -34.10 -5.17 9.05
C GLU A 351 -34.08 -4.78 7.56
N THR A 352 -32.99 -5.11 6.85
CA THR A 352 -32.84 -4.86 5.40
C THR A 352 -33.89 -5.62 4.58
N ALA A 353 -34.24 -6.86 5.01
CA ALA A 353 -35.29 -7.63 4.36
C ALA A 353 -36.67 -7.00 4.56
N THR A 354 -36.95 -6.53 5.76
CA THR A 354 -38.22 -5.84 6.10
C THR A 354 -38.39 -4.56 5.28
N GLU A 355 -37.34 -3.72 5.25
CA GLU A 355 -37.37 -2.49 4.45
C GLU A 355 -37.60 -2.77 2.95
N ALA A 356 -36.94 -3.80 2.39
CA ALA A 356 -37.14 -4.18 1.01
C ALA A 356 -38.56 -4.64 0.71
N LEU A 357 -39.18 -5.40 1.63
CA LEU A 357 -40.59 -5.84 1.51
C LEU A 357 -41.58 -4.66 1.65
N ASP A 358 -41.27 -3.70 2.50
CA ASP A 358 -42.14 -2.50 2.69
C ASP A 358 -42.03 -1.56 1.48
N ARG A 359 -40.86 -1.39 0.88
CA ARG A 359 -40.69 -0.64 -0.38
C ARG A 359 -41.45 -1.25 -1.55
N ARG A 360 -41.60 -2.60 -1.60
CA ARG A 360 -42.37 -3.31 -2.62
C ARG A 360 -43.87 -3.03 -2.55
N LYS A 361 -44.38 -2.64 -1.37
CA LYS A 361 -45.80 -2.38 -1.15
C LYS A 361 -46.23 -0.93 -1.44
N LYS A 362 -45.23 -0.05 -1.68
CA LYS A 362 -45.43 1.33 -2.12
C LYS A 362 -45.39 1.40 -3.66
#